data_81b3b4ef37af5a7d03f3569d6abb5374
#
_entry.id   81b3b4ef37af5a7d03f3569d6abb5374
#
_cell.length_a   1.000
_cell.length_b   1.000
_cell.length_c   1.000
_cell.angle_alpha   90.00
_cell.angle_beta   90.00
_cell.angle_gamma   90.00
#
_symmetry.space_group_name_H-M   'P 1'
#
loop_
_entity.id
_entity.type
_entity.pdbx_description
1 polymer ?
#
loop_
_entity_poly.entity_id
_entity_poly.type
_entity_poly.pdbx_seq_one_letter_code
_entity_poly.pdbx_strand_id
1 'polypeptide(L)'
;MKRVVFSLALLAPLLLQLPLRAESPRWTEQAANGWYSKEPWLVGSNYIPATAINELEMWQEDSFDPKRIDLELGWAQSLGMNTMRVFLHDLLWEQDAAGFKKRIDTFLTIANKHHIRPLFVLFDSCWDPDPRLGKQHAPTPGVHNSGWVQSPGAKALEDENERPRLEEYVKGVVGAFAKDKRVLGWDVWNEPDNHNGSSYGKRDPKDKVALVEALLPQVFQWARATGATQPLTSGVWQGDWSSPEKLSKMAKIQLDNSDVTSFHNYDGPAEFEKRIEWLKQYNRPILCTEYMARGNGSTFQGTLPVAKKYKVAAYNWGLVAGKTQTYLPWDSWAHPYTD
;
A
#
# COMPACT_ATOMS: atom_id res chain seq x y z
N MET A 1 46.15 65.88 -23.23
CA MET A 1 45.86 64.45 -23.38
C MET A 1 45.20 63.94 -22.08
N LYS A 2 43.87 63.78 -22.06
CA LYS A 2 43.12 63.25 -20.89
C LYS A 2 42.91 61.73 -21.07
N ARG A 3 43.45 60.93 -20.16
CA ARG A 3 43.24 59.48 -20.13
C ARG A 3 41.88 59.16 -19.46
N VAL A 4 40.99 58.51 -20.23
CA VAL A 4 39.75 57.98 -19.70
C VAL A 4 40.03 56.54 -19.21
N VAL A 5 39.78 56.27 -17.95
CA VAL A 5 39.87 54.93 -17.34
C VAL A 5 38.48 54.34 -17.35
N PHE A 6 38.28 53.25 -18.11
CA PHE A 6 37.05 52.44 -18.05
C PHE A 6 37.15 51.40 -16.94
N SER A 7 36.31 51.54 -15.94
CA SER A 7 36.15 50.50 -14.90
C SER A 7 35.14 49.47 -15.39
N LEU A 8 35.60 48.24 -15.61
CA LEU A 8 34.75 47.09 -15.88
C LEU A 8 34.18 46.56 -14.54
N ALA A 9 32.88 46.74 -14.34
CA ALA A 9 32.21 46.13 -13.22
C ALA A 9 31.85 44.65 -13.61
N LEU A 10 32.49 43.69 -12.94
CA LEU A 10 32.15 42.28 -13.02
C LEU A 10 30.86 42.04 -12.21
N LEU A 11 29.75 41.80 -12.90
CA LEU A 11 28.54 41.23 -12.29
C LEU A 11 28.75 39.73 -12.05
N ALA A 12 28.97 39.32 -10.83
CA ALA A 12 28.93 37.91 -10.46
C ALA A 12 27.47 37.42 -10.44
N PRO A 13 27.13 36.27 -11.06
CA PRO A 13 25.78 35.73 -10.98
C PRO A 13 25.52 35.23 -9.55
N LEU A 14 24.50 35.80 -8.92
CA LEU A 14 23.96 35.34 -7.65
C LEU A 14 23.21 34.02 -7.94
N LEU A 15 23.88 32.89 -7.75
CA LEU A 15 23.23 31.57 -7.74
C LEU A 15 22.31 31.52 -6.51
N LEU A 16 21.01 31.74 -6.72
CA LEU A 16 19.99 31.41 -5.73
C LEU A 16 20.05 29.89 -5.47
N GLN A 17 20.73 29.50 -4.40
CA GLN A 17 20.59 28.17 -3.83
C GLN A 17 19.16 28.06 -3.29
N LEU A 18 18.27 27.40 -4.03
CA LEU A 18 17.00 26.95 -3.48
C LEU A 18 17.33 26.06 -2.27
N PRO A 19 16.71 26.32 -1.10
CA PRO A 19 16.96 25.47 0.05
C PRO A 19 16.57 24.03 -0.31
N LEU A 20 17.53 23.10 -0.23
CA LEU A 20 17.19 21.67 -0.20
C LEU A 20 16.13 21.51 0.89
N ARG A 21 14.93 21.13 0.47
CA ARG A 21 13.85 20.83 1.39
C ARG A 21 14.32 19.65 2.23
N ALA A 22 14.57 19.89 3.52
CA ALA A 22 14.97 18.83 4.44
C ALA A 22 13.94 17.70 4.34
N GLU A 23 14.42 16.47 4.11
CA GLU A 23 13.56 15.30 4.07
C GLU A 23 12.74 15.26 5.37
N SER A 24 11.43 15.10 5.26
CA SER A 24 10.57 14.97 6.43
C SER A 24 10.97 13.69 7.16
N PRO A 25 11.42 13.75 8.42
CA PRO A 25 11.81 12.54 9.14
C PRO A 25 10.61 11.64 9.40
N ARG A 26 10.87 10.36 9.71
CA ARG A 26 9.87 9.46 10.28
C ARG A 26 9.16 10.16 11.44
N TRP A 27 7.86 10.00 11.58
CA TRP A 27 7.13 10.56 12.70
C TRP A 27 7.67 10.05 14.04
N THR A 28 7.69 10.94 15.04
CA THR A 28 7.94 10.51 16.42
C THR A 28 6.78 9.62 16.89
N GLU A 29 7.01 8.81 17.90
CA GLU A 29 5.96 8.00 18.54
C GLU A 29 4.81 8.90 19.05
N GLN A 30 5.15 10.04 19.63
CA GLN A 30 4.17 11.02 20.09
C GLN A 30 3.31 11.55 18.95
N ALA A 31 3.90 11.88 17.79
CA ALA A 31 3.16 12.36 16.63
C ALA A 31 2.23 11.28 16.08
N ALA A 32 2.70 10.04 15.95
CA ALA A 32 1.92 8.90 15.47
C ALA A 32 0.73 8.58 16.41
N ASN A 33 0.99 8.48 17.71
CA ASN A 33 -0.04 8.24 18.69
C ASN A 33 -1.03 9.41 18.81
N GLY A 34 -0.53 10.66 18.71
CA GLY A 34 -1.36 11.86 18.68
C GLY A 34 -2.27 11.96 17.47
N TRP A 35 -1.83 11.45 16.31
CA TRP A 35 -2.67 11.29 15.12
C TRP A 35 -3.74 10.23 15.35
N TYR A 36 -3.35 9.02 15.76
CA TYR A 36 -4.26 7.89 15.91
C TYR A 36 -5.30 8.07 17.04
N SER A 37 -4.96 8.84 18.07
CA SER A 37 -5.89 9.13 19.18
C SER A 37 -7.16 9.87 18.72
N LYS A 38 -7.05 10.63 17.61
CA LYS A 38 -8.15 11.39 17.01
C LYS A 38 -9.00 10.57 16.05
N GLU A 39 -8.51 9.39 15.65
CA GLU A 39 -9.24 8.52 14.76
C GLU A 39 -10.27 7.67 15.54
N PRO A 40 -11.44 7.40 14.96
CA PRO A 40 -12.33 6.36 15.48
C PRO A 40 -11.62 5.01 15.44
N TRP A 41 -12.24 3.95 15.97
CA TRP A 41 -11.73 2.62 15.68
C TRP A 41 -11.87 2.36 14.17
N LEU A 42 -10.75 2.17 13.50
CA LEU A 42 -10.70 1.94 12.06
C LEU A 42 -11.03 0.48 11.76
N VAL A 43 -12.06 0.26 10.96
CA VAL A 43 -12.50 -1.05 10.52
C VAL A 43 -12.90 -0.98 9.04
N GLY A 44 -12.41 -1.94 8.26
CA GLY A 44 -12.62 -1.93 6.82
C GLY A 44 -12.19 -3.23 6.15
N SER A 45 -11.89 -3.12 4.87
CA SER A 45 -11.50 -4.25 4.02
C SER A 45 -10.41 -3.84 3.04
N ASN A 46 -9.65 -4.80 2.56
CA ASN A 46 -8.92 -4.67 1.31
C ASN A 46 -9.96 -4.68 0.18
N TYR A 47 -9.93 -3.65 -0.67
CA TYR A 47 -10.99 -3.39 -1.63
C TYR A 47 -10.48 -3.34 -3.06
N ILE A 48 -11.18 -4.05 -3.90
CA ILE A 48 -11.19 -3.94 -5.34
C ILE A 48 -12.62 -4.18 -5.81
N PRO A 49 -13.16 -3.43 -6.80
CA PRO A 49 -14.53 -3.61 -7.23
C PRO A 49 -14.74 -4.99 -7.88
N ALA A 50 -15.95 -5.56 -7.75
CA ALA A 50 -16.29 -6.87 -8.29
C ALA A 50 -16.01 -6.99 -9.79
N THR A 51 -16.00 -5.88 -10.52
CA THR A 51 -15.76 -5.81 -11.96
C THR A 51 -14.30 -5.83 -12.36
N ALA A 52 -13.36 -5.70 -11.42
CA ALA A 52 -11.92 -5.71 -11.69
C ALA A 52 -11.25 -6.99 -11.17
N ILE A 53 -10.32 -7.55 -11.95
CA ILE A 53 -9.52 -8.72 -11.57
C ILE A 53 -8.24 -8.33 -10.82
N ASN A 54 -7.77 -7.11 -11.04
CA ASN A 54 -6.56 -6.54 -10.45
C ASN A 54 -6.63 -5.00 -10.45
N GLU A 55 -5.60 -4.39 -9.87
CA GLU A 55 -5.48 -2.94 -9.77
C GLU A 55 -5.38 -2.24 -11.14
N LEU A 56 -4.82 -2.89 -12.17
CA LEU A 56 -4.81 -2.33 -13.52
C LEU A 56 -6.24 -2.22 -14.08
N GLU A 57 -7.05 -3.28 -13.97
CA GLU A 57 -8.45 -3.23 -14.42
C GLU A 57 -9.29 -2.27 -13.57
N MET A 58 -8.97 -2.12 -12.28
CA MET A 58 -9.66 -1.15 -11.43
C MET A 58 -9.43 0.30 -11.88
N TRP A 59 -8.22 0.63 -12.36
CA TRP A 59 -7.82 2.02 -12.49
C TRP A 59 -7.59 2.51 -13.94
N GLN A 60 -7.54 1.65 -14.96
CA GLN A 60 -7.46 2.08 -16.35
C GLN A 60 -8.73 2.82 -16.79
N GLU A 61 -8.59 3.78 -17.73
CA GLU A 61 -9.70 4.66 -18.15
C GLU A 61 -10.89 3.88 -18.70
N ASP A 62 -10.64 2.86 -19.49
CA ASP A 62 -11.65 2.04 -20.17
C ASP A 62 -12.39 1.06 -19.26
N SER A 63 -11.85 0.78 -18.07
CA SER A 63 -12.41 -0.18 -17.11
C SER A 63 -12.78 0.42 -15.75
N PHE A 64 -12.43 1.68 -15.49
CA PHE A 64 -12.77 2.38 -14.26
C PHE A 64 -14.28 2.54 -14.09
N ASP A 65 -14.86 1.92 -13.05
CA ASP A 65 -16.31 1.88 -12.83
C ASP A 65 -16.72 2.62 -11.54
N PRO A 66 -16.90 3.96 -11.59
CA PRO A 66 -17.27 4.74 -10.43
C PRO A 66 -18.67 4.39 -9.88
N LYS A 67 -19.59 3.86 -10.72
CA LYS A 67 -20.92 3.46 -10.26
C LYS A 67 -20.85 2.20 -9.41
N ARG A 68 -20.04 1.23 -9.83
CA ARG A 68 -19.79 0.01 -9.05
C ARG A 68 -19.12 0.34 -7.73
N ILE A 69 -18.09 1.19 -7.76
CA ILE A 69 -17.38 1.66 -6.57
C ILE A 69 -18.36 2.34 -5.59
N ASP A 70 -19.20 3.24 -6.07
CA ASP A 70 -20.20 3.93 -5.23
C ASP A 70 -21.19 2.96 -4.56
N LEU A 71 -21.67 1.97 -5.29
CA LEU A 71 -22.57 0.95 -4.77
C LEU A 71 -21.90 0.11 -3.67
N GLU A 72 -20.69 -0.38 -3.92
CA GLU A 72 -19.99 -1.30 -3.02
C GLU A 72 -19.46 -0.58 -1.76
N LEU A 73 -19.00 0.64 -1.88
CA LEU A 73 -18.64 1.47 -0.71
C LEU A 73 -19.88 1.86 0.10
N GLY A 74 -21.04 1.99 -0.53
CA GLY A 74 -22.32 2.13 0.16
C GLY A 74 -22.66 0.90 1.02
N TRP A 75 -22.41 -0.31 0.53
CA TRP A 75 -22.54 -1.53 1.33
C TRP A 75 -21.57 -1.56 2.49
N ALA A 76 -20.30 -1.20 2.25
CA ALA A 76 -19.29 -1.13 3.30
C ALA A 76 -19.68 -0.16 4.41
N GLN A 77 -20.17 1.04 4.06
CA GLN A 77 -20.71 2.02 5.00
C GLN A 77 -21.86 1.42 5.83
N SER A 78 -22.79 0.71 5.20
CA SER A 78 -23.93 0.09 5.90
C SER A 78 -23.52 -0.99 6.91
N LEU A 79 -22.33 -1.61 6.72
CA LEU A 79 -21.70 -2.53 7.65
C LEU A 79 -20.90 -1.83 8.76
N GLY A 80 -20.82 -0.49 8.74
CA GLY A 80 -20.07 0.30 9.72
C GLY A 80 -18.57 0.41 9.40
N MET A 81 -18.13 0.05 8.21
CA MET A 81 -16.76 0.25 7.77
C MET A 81 -16.49 1.73 7.49
N ASN A 82 -15.32 2.23 7.90
CA ASN A 82 -14.91 3.63 7.78
C ASN A 82 -13.55 3.83 7.10
N THR A 83 -12.94 2.74 6.66
CA THR A 83 -11.69 2.77 5.90
C THR A 83 -11.65 1.62 4.89
N MET A 84 -10.84 1.77 3.84
CA MET A 84 -10.52 0.71 2.87
C MET A 84 -9.03 0.71 2.59
N ARG A 85 -8.42 -0.45 2.40
CA ARG A 85 -7.07 -0.57 1.87
C ARG A 85 -7.16 -0.84 0.38
N VAL A 86 -6.54 0.03 -0.44
CA VAL A 86 -6.77 0.07 -1.89
C VAL A 86 -5.44 0.12 -2.62
N PHE A 87 -5.22 -0.80 -3.54
CA PHE A 87 -3.97 -0.97 -4.26
C PHE A 87 -3.91 -0.06 -5.50
N LEU A 88 -2.74 0.54 -5.71
CA LEU A 88 -2.37 1.32 -6.88
C LEU A 88 -1.32 0.55 -7.69
N HIS A 89 -0.97 1.04 -8.90
CA HIS A 89 0.02 0.39 -9.73
C HIS A 89 0.87 1.41 -10.52
N ASP A 90 2.18 1.21 -10.58
CA ASP A 90 3.13 2.11 -11.21
C ASP A 90 2.93 2.28 -12.72
N LEU A 91 2.52 1.23 -13.42
CA LEU A 91 2.23 1.30 -14.86
C LEU A 91 1.07 2.24 -15.22
N LEU A 92 0.13 2.48 -14.29
CA LEU A 92 -0.97 3.43 -14.50
C LEU A 92 -0.46 4.88 -14.55
N TRP A 93 0.58 5.16 -13.77
CA TRP A 93 1.26 6.46 -13.82
C TRP A 93 2.01 6.65 -15.13
N GLU A 94 2.72 5.63 -15.58
CA GLU A 94 3.41 5.65 -16.86
C GLU A 94 2.44 5.80 -18.04
N GLN A 95 1.31 5.10 -18.01
CA GLN A 95 0.29 5.15 -19.05
C GLN A 95 -0.37 6.52 -19.20
N ASP A 96 -0.84 7.09 -18.06
CA ASP A 96 -1.62 8.33 -18.04
C ASP A 96 -1.64 8.93 -16.61
N ALA A 97 -0.57 9.57 -16.21
CA ALA A 97 -0.45 10.18 -14.88
C ALA A 97 -1.56 11.19 -14.57
N ALA A 98 -2.03 11.95 -15.54
CA ALA A 98 -3.07 12.95 -15.34
C ALA A 98 -4.44 12.30 -15.13
N GLY A 99 -4.82 11.36 -15.98
CA GLY A 99 -6.07 10.61 -15.84
C GLY A 99 -6.07 9.72 -14.62
N PHE A 100 -4.95 9.08 -14.29
CA PHE A 100 -4.84 8.27 -13.07
C PHE A 100 -5.10 9.11 -11.80
N LYS A 101 -4.49 10.28 -11.68
CA LYS A 101 -4.79 11.22 -10.58
C LYS A 101 -6.27 11.61 -10.54
N LYS A 102 -6.88 11.86 -11.70
CA LYS A 102 -8.31 12.19 -11.78
C LYS A 102 -9.19 11.03 -11.31
N ARG A 103 -8.85 9.78 -11.65
CA ARG A 103 -9.58 8.59 -11.20
C ARG A 103 -9.42 8.37 -9.68
N ILE A 104 -8.22 8.59 -9.13
CA ILE A 104 -8.01 8.58 -7.67
C ILE A 104 -8.85 9.66 -6.98
N ASP A 105 -8.90 10.88 -7.52
CA ASP A 105 -9.73 11.96 -6.96
C ASP A 105 -11.23 11.63 -7.02
N THR A 106 -11.69 11.01 -8.11
CA THR A 106 -13.06 10.51 -8.23
C THR A 106 -13.36 9.44 -7.18
N PHE A 107 -12.45 8.47 -6.99
CA PHE A 107 -12.56 7.46 -5.94
C PHE A 107 -12.62 8.10 -4.54
N LEU A 108 -11.74 9.04 -4.25
CA LEU A 108 -11.74 9.77 -2.97
C LEU A 108 -13.04 10.53 -2.73
N THR A 109 -13.64 11.09 -3.79
CA THR A 109 -14.93 11.77 -3.69
C THR A 109 -16.05 10.80 -3.33
N ILE A 110 -16.06 9.63 -3.97
CA ILE A 110 -17.02 8.56 -3.68
C ILE A 110 -16.81 8.01 -2.26
N ALA A 111 -15.57 7.69 -1.89
CA ALA A 111 -15.23 7.17 -0.56
C ALA A 111 -15.64 8.16 0.54
N ASN A 112 -15.36 9.46 0.36
CA ASN A 112 -15.75 10.51 1.30
C ASN A 112 -17.26 10.66 1.45
N LYS A 113 -18.03 10.48 0.38
CA LYS A 113 -19.51 10.43 0.42
C LYS A 113 -20.01 9.35 1.37
N HIS A 114 -19.29 8.22 1.44
CA HIS A 114 -19.59 7.08 2.31
C HIS A 114 -18.82 7.10 3.64
N HIS A 115 -18.20 8.24 4.01
CA HIS A 115 -17.41 8.42 5.22
C HIS A 115 -16.22 7.41 5.34
N ILE A 116 -15.68 6.97 4.20
CA ILE A 116 -14.57 6.05 4.10
C ILE A 116 -13.31 6.81 3.72
N ARG A 117 -12.20 6.56 4.43
CA ARG A 117 -10.88 7.11 4.12
C ARG A 117 -9.94 5.97 3.72
N PRO A 118 -9.41 5.95 2.50
CA PRO A 118 -8.53 4.88 2.05
C PRO A 118 -7.12 4.96 2.64
N LEU A 119 -6.56 3.79 2.94
CA LEU A 119 -5.14 3.51 3.06
C LEU A 119 -4.68 2.99 1.68
N PHE A 120 -3.96 3.81 0.92
CA PHE A 120 -3.50 3.40 -0.40
C PHE A 120 -2.20 2.59 -0.32
N VAL A 121 -2.13 1.51 -1.11
CA VAL A 121 -0.93 0.67 -1.28
C VAL A 121 -0.23 1.10 -2.57
N LEU A 122 1.07 1.43 -2.49
CA LEU A 122 1.83 1.92 -3.64
C LEU A 122 2.44 0.79 -4.46
N PHE A 123 3.11 -0.15 -3.79
CA PHE A 123 3.75 -1.33 -4.40
C PHE A 123 3.27 -2.62 -3.76
N ASP A 124 3.38 -3.72 -4.51
CA ASP A 124 2.91 -5.03 -4.09
C ASP A 124 3.82 -6.14 -4.66
N SER A 125 4.26 -7.05 -3.82
CA SER A 125 5.07 -8.21 -4.22
C SER A 125 4.26 -9.48 -4.50
N CYS A 126 2.91 -9.40 -4.48
CA CYS A 126 2.06 -10.57 -4.54
C CYS A 126 1.62 -10.91 -5.97
N TRP A 127 1.60 -12.19 -6.26
CA TRP A 127 1.07 -12.91 -7.42
C TRP A 127 1.87 -12.71 -8.71
N ASP A 128 1.23 -12.37 -9.86
CA ASP A 128 1.89 -12.39 -11.17
C ASP A 128 2.96 -11.30 -11.31
N PRO A 129 4.24 -11.67 -11.52
CA PRO A 129 5.34 -10.72 -11.64
C PRO A 129 5.41 -10.00 -13.00
N ASP A 130 4.55 -10.35 -13.97
CA ASP A 130 4.56 -9.76 -15.31
C ASP A 130 3.30 -8.93 -15.60
N PRO A 131 3.08 -7.80 -14.91
CA PRO A 131 1.93 -6.93 -15.15
C PRO A 131 1.94 -6.37 -16.58
N ARG A 132 0.75 -6.19 -17.16
CA ARG A 132 0.58 -5.65 -18.53
C ARG A 132 -0.62 -4.73 -18.57
N LEU A 133 -0.42 -3.54 -19.15
CA LEU A 133 -1.50 -2.61 -19.46
C LEU A 133 -2.47 -3.18 -20.50
N GLY A 134 -3.64 -2.57 -20.58
CA GLY A 134 -4.71 -2.96 -21.50
C GLY A 134 -5.67 -3.96 -20.90
N LYS A 135 -6.41 -4.64 -21.77
CA LYS A 135 -7.45 -5.59 -21.34
C LYS A 135 -6.85 -6.74 -20.53
N GLN A 136 -7.34 -6.90 -19.31
CA GLN A 136 -6.94 -7.99 -18.45
C GLN A 136 -7.64 -9.30 -18.86
N HIS A 137 -7.00 -10.43 -18.55
CA HIS A 137 -7.62 -11.75 -18.81
C HIS A 137 -8.78 -12.02 -17.86
N ALA A 138 -9.63 -12.97 -18.21
CA ALA A 138 -10.67 -13.43 -17.31
C ALA A 138 -10.05 -14.19 -16.12
N PRO A 139 -10.70 -14.19 -14.95
CA PRO A 139 -10.23 -15.01 -13.83
C PRO A 139 -10.24 -16.49 -14.17
N THR A 140 -9.30 -17.25 -13.64
CA THR A 140 -9.37 -18.70 -13.65
C THR A 140 -10.50 -19.12 -12.70
N PRO A 141 -11.57 -19.77 -13.18
CA PRO A 141 -12.69 -20.12 -12.34
C PRO A 141 -12.25 -20.95 -11.13
N GLY A 142 -12.77 -20.62 -9.96
CA GLY A 142 -12.48 -21.36 -8.72
C GLY A 142 -11.08 -21.13 -8.14
N VAL A 143 -10.30 -20.15 -8.62
CA VAL A 143 -8.94 -19.87 -8.15
C VAL A 143 -8.81 -18.46 -7.55
N HIS A 144 -8.40 -18.40 -6.30
CA HIS A 144 -8.16 -17.16 -5.55
C HIS A 144 -7.12 -16.27 -6.25
N ASN A 145 -7.43 -15.00 -6.45
CA ASN A 145 -6.55 -13.96 -7.00
C ASN A 145 -5.78 -14.36 -8.27
N SER A 146 -6.41 -15.15 -9.14
CA SER A 146 -5.76 -15.73 -10.32
C SER A 146 -5.31 -14.72 -11.39
N GLY A 147 -5.64 -13.46 -11.27
CA GLY A 147 -5.23 -12.39 -12.17
C GLY A 147 -4.62 -11.18 -11.48
N TRP A 148 -4.33 -11.27 -10.16
CA TRP A 148 -3.65 -10.21 -9.44
C TRP A 148 -2.20 -10.07 -9.90
N VAL A 149 -1.67 -8.85 -9.96
CA VAL A 149 -0.35 -8.55 -10.51
C VAL A 149 0.52 -7.78 -9.52
N GLN A 150 1.84 -7.95 -9.63
CA GLN A 150 2.80 -7.22 -8.80
C GLN A 150 3.01 -5.78 -9.32
N SER A 151 3.28 -4.87 -8.41
CA SER A 151 3.75 -3.51 -8.66
C SER A 151 4.96 -3.20 -7.75
N PRO A 152 6.16 -2.88 -8.28
CA PRO A 152 6.51 -2.98 -9.69
C PRO A 152 6.60 -4.44 -10.12
N GLY A 153 6.40 -4.70 -11.43
CA GLY A 153 6.65 -6.03 -11.98
C GLY A 153 8.13 -6.42 -11.93
N ALA A 154 8.42 -7.73 -12.11
CA ALA A 154 9.77 -8.28 -12.01
C ALA A 154 10.80 -7.52 -12.85
N LYS A 155 10.49 -7.20 -14.10
CA LYS A 155 11.39 -6.47 -15.01
C LYS A 155 11.80 -5.09 -14.47
N ALA A 156 10.83 -4.33 -13.97
CA ALA A 156 11.10 -3.01 -13.41
C ALA A 156 11.83 -3.11 -12.06
N LEU A 157 11.60 -4.19 -11.31
CA LEU A 157 12.33 -4.44 -10.07
C LEU A 157 13.80 -4.77 -10.30
N GLU A 158 14.12 -5.57 -11.34
CA GLU A 158 15.48 -5.99 -11.71
C GLU A 158 16.29 -4.88 -12.42
N ASP A 159 15.63 -3.94 -13.11
CA ASP A 159 16.30 -2.89 -13.90
C ASP A 159 16.48 -1.60 -13.08
N GLU A 160 17.72 -1.27 -12.74
CA GLU A 160 18.03 -0.04 -12.03
C GLU A 160 17.68 1.24 -12.84
N ASN A 161 17.59 1.16 -14.16
CA ASN A 161 17.17 2.28 -15.00
C ASN A 161 15.68 2.64 -14.82
N GLU A 162 14.88 1.74 -14.25
CA GLU A 162 13.49 1.99 -13.89
C GLU A 162 13.32 2.80 -12.59
N ARG A 163 14.36 2.92 -11.76
CA ARG A 163 14.31 3.64 -10.49
C ARG A 163 13.77 5.08 -10.61
N PRO A 164 14.20 5.91 -11.60
CA PRO A 164 13.65 7.26 -11.76
C PRO A 164 12.14 7.26 -12.05
N ARG A 165 11.64 6.32 -12.86
CA ARG A 165 10.21 6.19 -13.16
C ARG A 165 9.40 5.78 -11.92
N LEU A 166 9.91 4.82 -11.13
CA LEU A 166 9.28 4.40 -9.88
C LEU A 166 9.27 5.53 -8.85
N GLU A 167 10.36 6.31 -8.76
CA GLU A 167 10.42 7.50 -7.92
C GLU A 167 9.39 8.55 -8.35
N GLU A 168 9.29 8.82 -9.65
CA GLU A 168 8.31 9.76 -10.21
C GLU A 168 6.88 9.33 -9.89
N TYR A 169 6.56 8.03 -10.03
CA TYR A 169 5.26 7.48 -9.64
C TYR A 169 4.95 7.75 -8.16
N VAL A 170 5.85 7.35 -7.26
CA VAL A 170 5.64 7.53 -5.82
C VAL A 170 5.47 9.00 -5.45
N LYS A 171 6.41 9.85 -5.91
CA LYS A 171 6.36 11.29 -5.63
C LYS A 171 5.15 11.96 -6.27
N GLY A 172 4.78 11.55 -7.46
CA GLY A 172 3.67 12.11 -8.21
C GLY A 172 2.32 11.78 -7.59
N VAL A 173 2.11 10.52 -7.20
CA VAL A 173 0.86 10.08 -6.56
C VAL A 173 0.76 10.65 -5.14
N VAL A 174 1.75 10.38 -4.30
CA VAL A 174 1.72 10.84 -2.90
C VAL A 174 1.70 12.37 -2.85
N GLY A 175 2.48 13.04 -3.69
CA GLY A 175 2.55 14.50 -3.76
C GLY A 175 1.23 15.15 -4.17
N ALA A 176 0.49 14.55 -5.11
CA ALA A 176 -0.81 15.06 -5.53
C ALA A 176 -1.84 15.09 -4.39
N PHE A 177 -1.76 14.16 -3.45
CA PHE A 177 -2.69 14.02 -2.33
C PHE A 177 -2.04 14.22 -0.96
N ALA A 178 -0.84 14.80 -0.89
CA ALA A 178 -0.03 14.94 0.31
C ALA A 178 -0.73 15.66 1.49
N LYS A 179 -1.72 16.50 1.20
CA LYS A 179 -2.49 17.25 2.21
C LYS A 179 -3.98 16.94 2.15
N ASP A 180 -4.37 15.95 1.37
CA ASP A 180 -5.77 15.57 1.22
C ASP A 180 -6.24 14.78 2.44
N LYS A 181 -7.17 15.34 3.19
CA LYS A 181 -7.72 14.73 4.41
C LYS A 181 -8.60 13.50 4.13
N ARG A 182 -9.00 13.28 2.87
CA ARG A 182 -9.75 12.10 2.45
C ARG A 182 -8.85 10.85 2.45
N VAL A 183 -7.53 11.01 2.33
CA VAL A 183 -6.55 9.91 2.42
C VAL A 183 -6.22 9.65 3.87
N LEU A 184 -6.34 8.39 4.32
CA LEU A 184 -5.99 7.97 5.68
C LEU A 184 -4.48 7.84 5.86
N GLY A 185 -3.80 7.18 4.92
CA GLY A 185 -2.38 6.88 4.99
C GLY A 185 -1.88 6.24 3.70
N TRP A 186 -0.60 5.91 3.67
CA TRP A 186 0.10 5.27 2.56
C TRP A 186 0.80 4.01 3.05
N ASP A 187 0.41 2.86 2.53
CA ASP A 187 1.13 1.62 2.65
C ASP A 187 2.09 1.53 1.47
N VAL A 188 3.36 1.72 1.74
CA VAL A 188 4.33 1.94 0.65
C VAL A 188 4.69 0.65 -0.08
N TRP A 189 4.50 -0.52 0.57
CA TRP A 189 4.76 -1.82 -0.05
C TRP A 189 4.02 -2.94 0.68
N ASN A 190 3.19 -3.68 -0.05
CA ASN A 190 2.54 -4.89 0.42
C ASN A 190 3.49 -6.09 0.35
N GLU A 191 3.62 -6.83 1.47
CA GLU A 191 4.34 -8.11 1.57
C GLU A 191 5.67 -8.14 0.78
N PRO A 192 6.60 -7.24 1.07
CA PRO A 192 7.81 -7.01 0.26
C PRO A 192 8.71 -8.24 0.09
N ASP A 193 8.60 -9.23 0.97
CA ASP A 193 9.35 -10.49 0.96
C ASP A 193 8.50 -11.71 0.57
N ASN A 194 7.35 -11.51 -0.09
CA ASN A 194 6.52 -12.61 -0.58
C ASN A 194 7.17 -13.28 -1.80
N HIS A 195 7.30 -14.60 -1.72
CA HIS A 195 7.90 -15.44 -2.77
C HIS A 195 6.90 -16.09 -3.73
N ASN A 196 5.58 -15.89 -3.53
CA ASN A 196 4.51 -16.47 -4.35
C ASN A 196 4.64 -18.00 -4.58
N GLY A 197 5.16 -18.72 -3.59
CA GLY A 197 5.57 -20.12 -3.73
C GLY A 197 4.48 -21.10 -4.18
N SER A 198 3.21 -20.79 -3.86
CA SER A 198 2.05 -21.61 -4.25
C SER A 198 1.52 -21.30 -5.65
N SER A 199 1.99 -20.22 -6.29
CA SER A 199 1.46 -19.74 -7.57
C SER A 199 2.54 -19.37 -8.59
N TYR A 200 3.08 -18.17 -8.50
CA TYR A 200 4.00 -17.59 -9.49
C TYR A 200 5.47 -17.62 -9.08
N GLY A 201 5.85 -18.22 -7.96
CA GLY A 201 7.20 -18.16 -7.42
C GLY A 201 8.34 -18.61 -8.34
N LYS A 202 8.04 -19.46 -9.34
CA LYS A 202 9.02 -19.84 -10.36
C LYS A 202 9.34 -18.74 -11.37
N ARG A 203 8.48 -17.72 -11.47
CA ARG A 203 8.60 -16.56 -12.37
C ARG A 203 9.15 -15.33 -11.65
N ASP A 204 9.12 -15.32 -10.32
CA ASP A 204 9.75 -14.27 -9.52
C ASP A 204 11.28 -14.23 -9.73
N PRO A 205 11.91 -13.05 -9.67
CA PRO A 205 13.36 -12.95 -9.60
C PRO A 205 13.91 -13.76 -8.43
N LYS A 206 15.02 -14.48 -8.65
CA LYS A 206 15.63 -15.34 -7.61
C LYS A 206 16.08 -14.55 -6.39
N ASP A 207 16.48 -13.30 -6.59
CA ASP A 207 16.98 -12.37 -5.58
C ASP A 207 15.95 -11.28 -5.22
N LYS A 208 14.66 -11.51 -5.54
CA LYS A 208 13.56 -10.56 -5.32
C LYS A 208 13.60 -9.87 -3.96
N VAL A 209 13.78 -10.65 -2.89
CA VAL A 209 13.81 -10.07 -1.54
C VAL A 209 14.97 -9.09 -1.38
N ALA A 210 16.16 -9.42 -1.88
CA ALA A 210 17.30 -8.51 -1.80
C ALA A 210 17.10 -7.24 -2.62
N LEU A 211 16.46 -7.33 -3.80
CA LEU A 211 16.10 -6.17 -4.63
C LEU A 211 15.10 -5.27 -3.89
N VAL A 212 14.09 -5.86 -3.27
CA VAL A 212 13.10 -5.08 -2.50
C VAL A 212 13.70 -4.51 -1.22
N GLU A 213 14.56 -5.23 -0.51
CA GLU A 213 15.30 -4.69 0.65
C GLU A 213 16.15 -3.46 0.31
N ALA A 214 16.70 -3.40 -0.91
CA ALA A 214 17.45 -2.24 -1.39
C ALA A 214 16.54 -1.07 -1.79
N LEU A 215 15.34 -1.36 -2.31
CA LEU A 215 14.43 -0.35 -2.84
C LEU A 215 13.47 0.23 -1.77
N LEU A 216 12.95 -0.59 -0.86
CA LEU A 216 11.94 -0.19 0.11
C LEU A 216 12.31 1.04 0.96
N PRO A 217 13.55 1.18 1.48
CA PRO A 217 13.95 2.40 2.17
C PRO A 217 13.86 3.66 1.29
N GLN A 218 14.19 3.53 -0.01
CA GLN A 218 14.09 4.64 -0.97
C GLN A 218 12.62 5.02 -1.21
N VAL A 219 11.71 4.04 -1.31
CA VAL A 219 10.27 4.30 -1.47
C VAL A 219 9.73 5.11 -0.29
N PHE A 220 10.11 4.76 0.94
CA PHE A 220 9.77 5.57 2.12
C PHE A 220 10.31 7.00 2.01
N GLN A 221 11.57 7.18 1.58
CA GLN A 221 12.17 8.50 1.40
C GLN A 221 11.43 9.30 0.31
N TRP A 222 11.13 8.69 -0.83
CA TRP A 222 10.39 9.34 -1.92
C TRP A 222 9.01 9.82 -1.47
N ALA A 223 8.27 8.97 -0.76
CA ALA A 223 6.97 9.34 -0.22
C ALA A 223 7.08 10.49 0.80
N ARG A 224 8.07 10.46 1.72
CA ARG A 224 8.30 11.51 2.71
C ARG A 224 8.71 12.84 2.09
N ALA A 225 9.53 12.81 1.03
CA ALA A 225 9.99 14.01 0.33
C ALA A 225 8.85 14.84 -0.27
N THR A 226 7.66 14.27 -0.45
CA THR A 226 6.45 15.00 -0.90
C THR A 226 5.89 15.94 0.17
N GLY A 227 6.25 15.75 1.43
CA GLY A 227 5.68 16.47 2.58
C GLY A 227 4.24 16.02 2.89
N ALA A 228 3.93 14.76 2.64
CA ALA A 228 2.65 14.15 3.00
C ALA A 228 2.37 14.31 4.50
N THR A 229 1.12 14.64 4.83
CA THR A 229 0.64 14.81 6.22
C THR A 229 -0.04 13.56 6.76
N GLN A 230 -0.13 12.52 5.96
CA GLN A 230 -0.63 11.20 6.31
C GLN A 230 0.53 10.29 6.72
N PRO A 231 0.28 9.28 7.59
CA PRO A 231 1.31 8.33 7.98
C PRO A 231 1.71 7.40 6.84
N LEU A 232 2.97 6.97 6.86
CA LEU A 232 3.51 5.93 5.99
C LEU A 232 3.65 4.62 6.78
N THR A 233 3.41 3.49 6.12
CA THR A 233 3.62 2.16 6.68
C THR A 233 4.04 1.15 5.62
N SER A 234 4.58 0.00 6.03
CA SER A 234 4.68 -1.24 5.28
C SER A 234 4.58 -2.38 6.28
N GLY A 235 3.62 -3.27 6.07
CA GLY A 235 3.22 -4.26 7.08
C GLY A 235 4.13 -5.47 7.14
N VAL A 236 4.55 -5.85 8.36
CA VAL A 236 5.19 -7.15 8.60
C VAL A 236 4.15 -8.26 8.57
N TRP A 237 4.48 -9.44 8.02
CA TRP A 237 3.51 -10.51 7.87
C TRP A 237 4.04 -11.90 8.25
N GLN A 238 5.34 -12.13 8.15
CA GLN A 238 5.99 -13.40 8.49
C GLN A 238 7.14 -13.22 9.48
N GLY A 239 7.53 -14.31 10.13
CA GLY A 239 8.64 -14.32 11.09
C GLY A 239 8.22 -14.07 12.54
N ASP A 240 9.21 -13.84 13.37
CA ASP A 240 9.08 -13.58 14.80
C ASP A 240 9.49 -12.12 15.11
N TRP A 241 8.52 -11.31 15.55
CA TRP A 241 8.71 -9.89 15.86
C TRP A 241 8.73 -9.64 17.37
N SER A 242 8.88 -10.69 18.17
CA SER A 242 8.79 -10.60 19.64
C SER A 242 9.98 -9.84 20.27
N SER A 243 11.09 -9.70 19.54
CA SER A 243 12.21 -8.84 19.94
C SER A 243 13.00 -8.35 18.72
N PRO A 244 13.74 -7.23 18.84
CA PRO A 244 14.54 -6.68 17.73
C PRO A 244 15.58 -7.65 17.15
N GLU A 245 16.13 -8.55 17.97
CA GLU A 245 17.16 -9.51 17.58
C GLU A 245 16.63 -10.64 16.69
N LYS A 246 15.30 -10.86 16.70
CA LYS A 246 14.63 -11.91 15.92
C LYS A 246 14.12 -11.40 14.57
N LEU A 247 14.15 -10.09 14.36
CA LEU A 247 13.67 -9.50 13.12
C LEU A 247 14.51 -9.96 11.92
N SER A 248 13.83 -10.36 10.85
CA SER A 248 14.47 -10.42 9.53
C SER A 248 14.93 -9.02 9.11
N LYS A 249 15.84 -8.94 8.15
CA LYS A 249 16.30 -7.65 7.61
C LYS A 249 15.10 -6.87 7.01
N MET A 250 14.19 -7.56 6.30
CA MET A 250 12.99 -6.94 5.76
C MET A 250 12.08 -6.40 6.86
N ALA A 251 11.75 -7.20 7.88
CA ALA A 251 10.90 -6.76 8.99
C ALA A 251 11.52 -5.55 9.73
N LYS A 252 12.85 -5.53 9.87
CA LYS A 252 13.55 -4.38 10.45
C LYS A 252 13.40 -3.13 9.58
N ILE A 253 13.55 -3.23 8.25
CA ILE A 253 13.34 -2.10 7.32
C ILE A 253 11.90 -1.58 7.45
N GLN A 254 10.90 -2.45 7.43
CA GLN A 254 9.49 -2.09 7.55
C GLN A 254 9.21 -1.34 8.86
N LEU A 255 9.61 -1.92 10.00
CA LEU A 255 9.33 -1.37 11.33
C LEU A 255 10.12 -0.08 11.61
N ASP A 256 11.37 0.02 11.16
CA ASP A 256 12.21 1.20 11.38
C ASP A 256 11.77 2.42 10.55
N ASN A 257 11.12 2.21 9.41
CA ASN A 257 10.70 3.28 8.52
C ASN A 257 9.22 3.67 8.65
N SER A 258 8.36 2.84 9.21
CA SER A 258 6.93 3.07 9.33
C SER A 258 6.58 4.08 10.43
N ASP A 259 5.69 5.02 10.14
CA ASP A 259 5.14 5.97 11.12
C ASP A 259 4.17 5.28 12.07
N VAL A 260 3.34 4.40 11.54
CA VAL A 260 2.44 3.50 12.24
C VAL A 260 2.82 2.07 11.93
N THR A 261 2.72 1.16 12.89
CA THR A 261 3.06 -0.25 12.70
C THR A 261 1.89 -0.97 12.05
N SER A 262 2.13 -1.66 10.92
CA SER A 262 1.11 -2.52 10.32
C SER A 262 1.57 -3.97 10.22
N PHE A 263 0.61 -4.89 10.17
CA PHE A 263 0.89 -6.32 10.08
C PHE A 263 -0.25 -7.09 9.41
N HIS A 264 0.05 -8.29 8.94
CA HIS A 264 -0.94 -9.28 8.50
C HIS A 264 -1.00 -10.44 9.48
N ASN A 265 -2.18 -10.98 9.68
CA ASN A 265 -2.36 -12.21 10.43
C ASN A 265 -3.60 -12.98 9.96
N TYR A 266 -3.36 -14.14 9.40
CA TYR A 266 -4.41 -15.03 8.94
C TYR A 266 -4.65 -16.25 9.86
N ASP A 267 -4.04 -16.23 11.05
CA ASP A 267 -4.29 -17.23 12.09
C ASP A 267 -5.44 -16.85 13.01
N GLY A 268 -5.81 -17.74 13.91
CA GLY A 268 -6.89 -17.53 14.87
C GLY A 268 -6.61 -16.41 15.88
N PRO A 269 -7.62 -16.07 16.72
CA PRO A 269 -7.58 -14.88 17.59
C PRO A 269 -6.45 -14.87 18.61
N ALA A 270 -6.00 -16.04 19.09
CA ALA A 270 -4.89 -16.12 20.03
C ALA A 270 -3.55 -15.68 19.40
N GLU A 271 -3.26 -16.13 18.18
CA GLU A 271 -2.06 -15.68 17.44
C GLU A 271 -2.19 -14.21 17.03
N PHE A 272 -3.39 -13.76 16.67
CA PHE A 272 -3.67 -12.35 16.39
C PHE A 272 -3.34 -11.47 17.61
N GLU A 273 -3.82 -11.83 18.79
CA GLU A 273 -3.53 -11.11 20.04
C GLU A 273 -2.03 -11.13 20.37
N LYS A 274 -1.37 -12.27 20.22
CA LYS A 274 0.07 -12.42 20.40
C LYS A 274 0.89 -11.50 19.49
N ARG A 275 0.51 -11.37 18.21
CA ARG A 275 1.16 -10.44 17.27
C ARG A 275 1.01 -8.99 17.72
N ILE A 276 -0.16 -8.61 18.22
CA ILE A 276 -0.39 -7.28 18.81
C ILE A 276 0.55 -7.05 20.00
N GLU A 277 0.65 -8.01 20.92
CA GLU A 277 1.53 -7.89 22.10
C GLU A 277 3.00 -7.71 21.69
N TRP A 278 3.47 -8.42 20.65
CA TRP A 278 4.81 -8.22 20.12
C TRP A 278 5.03 -6.81 19.55
N LEU A 279 4.03 -6.26 18.87
CA LEU A 279 4.18 -4.95 18.23
C LEU A 279 4.04 -3.76 19.19
N LYS A 280 3.48 -3.96 20.39
CA LYS A 280 3.40 -2.90 21.40
C LYS A 280 4.76 -2.35 21.83
N GLN A 281 5.84 -3.14 21.74
CA GLN A 281 7.19 -2.67 22.07
C GLN A 281 7.66 -1.47 21.24
N TYR A 282 7.08 -1.28 20.05
CA TYR A 282 7.41 -0.15 19.16
C TYR A 282 6.68 1.15 19.54
N ASN A 283 5.78 1.10 20.55
CA ASN A 283 5.03 2.24 21.06
C ASN A 283 4.38 3.13 19.98
N ARG A 284 3.84 2.50 18.93
CA ARG A 284 3.18 3.14 17.79
C ARG A 284 1.76 2.58 17.59
N PRO A 285 0.86 3.34 16.94
CA PRO A 285 -0.44 2.78 16.52
C PRO A 285 -0.24 1.51 15.71
N ILE A 286 -1.13 0.53 15.92
CA ILE A 286 -1.06 -0.78 15.25
C ILE A 286 -2.25 -0.93 14.31
N LEU A 287 -1.99 -1.34 13.07
CA LEU A 287 -2.97 -1.62 12.04
C LEU A 287 -2.81 -3.07 11.56
N CYS A 288 -3.82 -3.91 11.68
CA CYS A 288 -3.86 -5.18 10.97
C CYS A 288 -4.42 -4.92 9.57
N THR A 289 -3.53 -4.87 8.59
CA THR A 289 -3.87 -4.53 7.22
C THR A 289 -4.40 -5.69 6.40
N GLU A 290 -4.26 -6.93 6.92
CA GLU A 290 -4.92 -8.10 6.36
C GLU A 290 -5.23 -9.14 7.44
N TYR A 291 -6.45 -9.66 7.40
CA TYR A 291 -6.90 -10.84 8.14
C TYR A 291 -8.07 -11.49 7.39
N MET A 292 -8.58 -12.59 7.84
CA MET A 292 -9.71 -13.35 7.34
C MET A 292 -9.30 -14.52 6.43
N ALA A 293 -9.11 -15.66 7.07
CA ALA A 293 -8.96 -16.95 6.42
C ALA A 293 -9.65 -18.00 7.27
N ARG A 294 -10.89 -18.33 6.93
CA ARG A 294 -11.75 -19.22 7.74
C ARG A 294 -11.12 -20.59 7.99
N GLY A 295 -10.45 -21.14 6.97
CA GLY A 295 -9.73 -22.41 7.08
C GLY A 295 -8.61 -22.41 8.13
N ASN A 296 -8.03 -21.24 8.43
CA ASN A 296 -6.99 -21.06 9.44
C ASN A 296 -7.53 -20.59 10.79
N GLY A 297 -8.85 -20.43 10.94
CA GLY A 297 -9.48 -19.91 12.15
C GLY A 297 -9.51 -18.39 12.29
N SER A 298 -9.00 -17.64 11.29
CA SER A 298 -9.14 -16.19 11.22
C SER A 298 -10.54 -15.83 10.72
N THR A 299 -11.36 -15.30 11.61
CA THR A 299 -12.77 -15.00 11.36
C THR A 299 -13.16 -13.63 11.91
N PHE A 300 -14.26 -13.06 11.44
CA PHE A 300 -14.79 -11.81 12.01
C PHE A 300 -15.07 -11.93 13.49
N GLN A 301 -15.71 -13.05 13.91
CA GLN A 301 -16.11 -13.30 15.28
C GLN A 301 -14.90 -13.45 16.20
N GLY A 302 -13.79 -14.02 15.72
CA GLY A 302 -12.58 -14.20 16.51
C GLY A 302 -11.72 -12.95 16.54
N THR A 303 -11.51 -12.32 15.40
CA THR A 303 -10.52 -11.25 15.24
C THR A 303 -11.03 -9.86 15.67
N LEU A 304 -12.26 -9.47 15.28
CA LEU A 304 -12.75 -8.11 15.53
C LEU A 304 -12.88 -7.74 17.01
N PRO A 305 -13.34 -8.64 17.92
CA PRO A 305 -13.37 -8.30 19.34
C PRO A 305 -11.97 -8.01 19.91
N VAL A 306 -10.95 -8.77 19.50
CA VAL A 306 -9.56 -8.54 19.92
C VAL A 306 -9.03 -7.23 19.33
N ALA A 307 -9.22 -7.00 18.05
CA ALA A 307 -8.80 -5.75 17.39
C ALA A 307 -9.44 -4.52 18.08
N LYS A 308 -10.72 -4.58 18.39
CA LYS A 308 -11.44 -3.50 19.09
C LYS A 308 -10.91 -3.30 20.51
N LYS A 309 -10.66 -4.38 21.28
CA LYS A 309 -10.10 -4.34 22.64
C LYS A 309 -8.80 -3.53 22.69
N TYR A 310 -7.94 -3.71 21.71
CA TYR A 310 -6.63 -3.04 21.60
C TYR A 310 -6.66 -1.76 20.77
N LYS A 311 -7.81 -1.36 20.25
CA LYS A 311 -7.95 -0.25 19.26
C LYS A 311 -7.01 -0.45 18.07
N VAL A 312 -6.82 -1.67 17.61
CA VAL A 312 -6.07 -2.00 16.39
C VAL A 312 -7.00 -1.83 15.19
N ALA A 313 -6.55 -1.09 14.16
CA ALA A 313 -7.28 -1.03 12.90
C ALA A 313 -7.34 -2.42 12.25
N ALA A 314 -8.46 -2.78 11.62
CA ALA A 314 -8.65 -4.12 11.09
C ALA A 314 -9.23 -4.10 9.67
N TYR A 315 -8.47 -4.65 8.71
CA TYR A 315 -8.86 -4.76 7.30
C TYR A 315 -8.95 -6.24 6.91
N ASN A 316 -10.13 -6.74 6.67
CA ASN A 316 -10.27 -8.11 6.15
C ASN A 316 -9.88 -8.17 4.66
N TRP A 317 -9.46 -9.35 4.21
CA TRP A 317 -9.14 -9.57 2.81
C TRP A 317 -10.41 -9.78 2.00
N GLY A 318 -10.69 -8.84 1.07
CA GLY A 318 -11.84 -8.88 0.16
C GLY A 318 -13.16 -8.36 0.76
N LEU A 319 -13.79 -7.40 0.09
CA LEU A 319 -15.10 -6.84 0.46
C LEU A 319 -16.25 -7.56 -0.23
N VAL A 320 -16.12 -7.81 -1.53
CA VAL A 320 -17.20 -8.32 -2.39
C VAL A 320 -16.75 -9.54 -3.17
N ALA A 321 -17.69 -10.41 -3.50
CA ALA A 321 -17.46 -11.46 -4.47
C ALA A 321 -17.34 -10.84 -5.87
N GLY A 322 -16.24 -11.12 -6.56
CA GLY A 322 -15.93 -10.53 -7.86
C GLY A 322 -14.88 -11.33 -8.61
N LYS A 323 -14.29 -10.73 -9.64
CA LYS A 323 -13.28 -11.37 -10.50
C LYS A 323 -12.03 -11.85 -9.74
N THR A 324 -11.69 -11.21 -8.61
CA THR A 324 -10.56 -11.63 -7.79
C THR A 324 -10.79 -12.93 -7.03
N GLN A 325 -12.06 -13.33 -6.82
CA GLN A 325 -12.42 -14.55 -6.09
C GLN A 325 -11.75 -14.67 -4.71
N THR A 326 -11.58 -13.54 -3.99
CA THR A 326 -10.92 -13.47 -2.67
C THR A 326 -11.65 -14.26 -1.58
N TYR A 327 -12.89 -14.65 -1.80
CA TYR A 327 -13.67 -15.51 -0.89
C TYR A 327 -13.24 -16.99 -0.92
N LEU A 328 -12.44 -17.40 -1.92
CA LEU A 328 -11.88 -18.74 -2.03
C LEU A 328 -10.59 -18.87 -1.21
N PRO A 329 -10.29 -20.06 -0.68
CA PRO A 329 -9.02 -20.28 0.05
C PRO A 329 -7.83 -20.41 -0.92
N TRP A 330 -6.61 -20.25 -0.38
CA TRP A 330 -5.37 -20.27 -1.19
C TRP A 330 -5.03 -21.63 -1.80
N ASP A 331 -5.47 -22.73 -1.19
CA ASP A 331 -5.29 -24.07 -1.74
C ASP A 331 -6.04 -24.27 -3.08
N SER A 332 -6.93 -23.34 -3.45
CA SER A 332 -7.56 -23.25 -4.77
C SER A 332 -6.55 -23.19 -5.94
N TRP A 333 -5.33 -22.78 -5.69
CA TRP A 333 -4.26 -22.84 -6.70
C TRP A 333 -3.85 -24.27 -7.03
N ALA A 334 -3.95 -25.20 -6.09
CA ALA A 334 -3.73 -26.63 -6.30
C ALA A 334 -5.04 -27.38 -6.59
N HIS A 335 -6.15 -26.91 -6.05
CA HIS A 335 -7.47 -27.55 -6.06
C HIS A 335 -8.57 -26.52 -6.36
N PRO A 336 -8.79 -26.11 -7.63
CA PRO A 336 -9.79 -25.11 -7.99
C PRO A 336 -11.22 -25.50 -7.52
N TYR A 337 -11.95 -24.51 -6.97
CA TYR A 337 -13.33 -24.67 -6.51
C TYR A 337 -14.29 -24.25 -7.62
N THR A 338 -14.67 -25.18 -8.48
CA THR A 338 -15.49 -24.92 -9.68
C THR A 338 -16.93 -25.43 -9.58
N ASP A 339 -17.31 -26.03 -8.46
CA ASP A 339 -18.63 -26.66 -8.24
C ASP A 339 -19.64 -25.69 -7.61
#